data_f0f325179e41759ff9295ecd4cdc7992
#
_entry.id   f0f325179e41759ff9295ecd4cdc7992
#
_cell.length_a   1.000
_cell.length_b   1.000
_cell.length_c   1.000
_cell.angle_alpha   90.00
_cell.angle_beta   90.00
_cell.angle_gamma   90.00
#
_symmetry.space_group_name_H-M   'P 1'
#
loop_
_entity.id
_entity.type
_entity.pdbx_description
1 polymer ?
#
loop_
_entity_poly.entity_id
_entity_poly.type
_entity_poly.pdbx_seq_one_letter_code
_entity_poly.pdbx_strand_id
1 'polypeptide(L)'
;LFFFSVLSISQDIGFSNVLDAVYPDENNLKFPKVYSADTAKNTTYNINLVVYSEKKSTVKLNYSSLEFDRISFNEVLDVPVEQNTGLDSRTEKFRGNINPFVIRRAPFRIYEIIKPISNNVINTNSNFSLINVKIPIHKNLKSDKYQINFTIKLNDMKFNLKLKLNVHDVN
;
A
#
# COMPACT_ATOMS: atom_id res chain seq x y z
N LEU A 1 -23.32 -31.50 22.34
CA LEU A 1 -21.98 -30.99 21.96
C LEU A 1 -22.19 -29.72 21.16
N PHE A 2 -21.94 -28.54 21.74
CA PHE A 2 -22.02 -27.26 21.03
C PHE A 2 -20.67 -27.01 20.34
N PHE A 3 -20.65 -27.00 19.00
CA PHE A 3 -19.53 -26.51 18.22
C PHE A 3 -19.62 -24.98 18.18
N PHE A 4 -18.78 -24.28 18.93
CA PHE A 4 -18.51 -22.87 18.70
C PHE A 4 -17.59 -22.78 17.47
N SER A 5 -18.15 -22.44 16.32
CA SER A 5 -17.34 -21.98 15.19
C SER A 5 -16.77 -20.61 15.57
N VAL A 6 -15.49 -20.59 15.91
CA VAL A 6 -14.74 -19.34 16.01
C VAL A 6 -14.67 -18.76 14.60
N LEU A 7 -15.47 -17.76 14.32
CA LEU A 7 -15.32 -16.92 13.12
C LEU A 7 -13.94 -16.26 13.19
N SER A 8 -12.95 -16.84 12.52
CA SER A 8 -11.65 -16.21 12.37
C SER A 8 -11.85 -14.97 11.50
N ILE A 9 -11.78 -13.80 12.09
CA ILE A 9 -11.77 -12.52 11.36
C ILE A 9 -10.49 -12.54 10.52
N SER A 10 -10.65 -12.56 9.22
CA SER A 10 -9.51 -12.50 8.31
C SER A 10 -8.92 -11.09 8.36
N GLN A 11 -7.66 -11.00 8.74
CA GLN A 11 -6.87 -9.76 8.74
C GLN A 11 -5.52 -10.06 8.10
N ASP A 12 -5.07 -9.21 7.21
CA ASP A 12 -3.76 -9.33 6.57
C ASP A 12 -3.12 -7.98 6.29
N ILE A 13 -1.78 -7.94 6.28
CA ILE A 13 -0.99 -6.76 5.97
C ILE A 13 0.22 -7.16 5.16
N GLY A 14 0.56 -6.41 4.13
CA GLY A 14 1.78 -6.64 3.35
C GLY A 14 2.16 -5.45 2.50
N PHE A 15 3.22 -5.61 1.71
CA PHE A 15 3.69 -4.57 0.79
C PHE A 15 3.03 -4.67 -0.57
N SER A 16 2.86 -3.50 -1.21
CA SER A 16 2.53 -3.35 -2.63
C SER A 16 3.40 -2.26 -3.23
N ASN A 17 3.79 -2.42 -4.48
CA ASN A 17 4.47 -1.35 -5.21
C ASN A 17 3.51 -0.16 -5.39
N VAL A 18 4.03 1.06 -5.39
CA VAL A 18 3.20 2.26 -5.62
C VAL A 18 2.58 2.32 -7.02
N LEU A 19 3.13 1.55 -7.96
CA LEU A 19 2.61 1.44 -9.33
C LEU A 19 1.56 0.33 -9.49
N ASP A 20 1.40 -0.54 -8.48
CA ASP A 20 0.39 -1.59 -8.51
C ASP A 20 -0.99 -0.96 -8.22
N ALA A 21 -1.94 -1.21 -9.09
CA ALA A 21 -3.31 -0.81 -8.85
C ALA A 21 -3.92 -1.67 -7.74
N VAL A 22 -4.29 -1.05 -6.64
CA VAL A 22 -5.05 -1.67 -5.54
C VAL A 22 -6.41 -0.98 -5.47
N TYR A 23 -7.47 -1.79 -5.50
CA TYR A 23 -8.84 -1.27 -5.47
C TYR A 23 -9.51 -1.61 -4.13
N PRO A 24 -10.34 -0.70 -3.59
CA PRO A 24 -11.00 -0.91 -2.29
C PRO A 24 -11.94 -2.12 -2.22
N ASP A 25 -12.45 -2.55 -3.37
CA ASP A 25 -13.41 -3.65 -3.51
C ASP A 25 -12.79 -4.97 -4.01
N GLU A 26 -11.46 -5.04 -4.08
CA GLU A 26 -10.79 -6.29 -4.42
C GLU A 26 -10.92 -7.32 -3.29
N ASN A 27 -10.97 -8.58 -3.70
CA ASN A 27 -11.01 -9.72 -2.79
C ASN A 27 -9.80 -10.63 -3.04
N ASN A 28 -9.29 -11.28 -2.00
CA ASN A 28 -8.26 -12.33 -2.09
C ASN A 28 -6.86 -11.89 -2.55
N LEU A 29 -6.47 -10.64 -2.33
CA LEU A 29 -5.11 -10.21 -2.55
C LEU A 29 -4.20 -10.70 -1.42
N LYS A 30 -3.08 -11.32 -1.80
CA LYS A 30 -2.00 -11.68 -0.87
C LYS A 30 -0.82 -10.76 -1.12
N PHE A 31 -0.41 -10.06 -0.10
CA PHE A 31 0.71 -9.14 -0.18
C PHE A 31 1.95 -9.70 0.54
N PRO A 32 3.15 -9.53 -0.03
CA PRO A 32 4.38 -10.04 0.57
C PRO A 32 4.68 -9.35 1.90
N LYS A 33 5.16 -10.13 2.86
CA LYS A 33 5.64 -9.62 4.16
C LYS A 33 7.10 -9.16 4.08
N VAL A 34 7.82 -9.59 3.06
CA VAL A 34 9.19 -9.19 2.76
C VAL A 34 9.21 -8.64 1.35
N TYR A 35 9.73 -7.44 1.20
CA TYR A 35 9.86 -6.77 -0.09
C TYR A 35 11.31 -6.34 -0.30
N SER A 36 11.79 -6.42 -1.55
CA SER A 36 13.14 -6.00 -1.92
C SER A 36 13.06 -5.05 -3.11
N ALA A 37 13.81 -3.97 -3.06
CA ALA A 37 13.84 -2.98 -4.12
C ALA A 37 15.22 -2.33 -4.24
N ASP A 38 15.45 -1.75 -5.40
CA ASP A 38 16.59 -0.89 -5.69
C ASP A 38 16.18 0.58 -5.62
N THR A 39 17.08 1.43 -5.14
CA THR A 39 16.87 2.88 -5.05
C THR A 39 18.18 3.63 -5.21
N ALA A 40 18.10 4.90 -5.57
CA ALA A 40 19.26 5.78 -5.69
C ALA A 40 19.42 6.66 -4.45
N LYS A 41 20.65 7.10 -4.20
CA LYS A 41 20.93 8.18 -3.22
C LYS A 41 20.24 9.48 -3.62
N ASN A 42 20.02 10.34 -2.63
CA ASN A 42 19.42 11.66 -2.81
C ASN A 42 18.02 11.62 -3.45
N THR A 43 17.25 10.57 -3.13
CA THR A 43 15.89 10.35 -3.61
C THR A 43 14.94 10.10 -2.44
N THR A 44 13.67 9.92 -2.75
CA THR A 44 12.69 9.38 -1.81
C THR A 44 12.15 8.08 -2.39
N TYR A 45 12.37 6.98 -1.68
CA TYR A 45 11.74 5.71 -2.01
C TYR A 45 10.33 5.66 -1.43
N ASN A 46 9.38 5.24 -2.25
CA ASN A 46 7.98 5.10 -1.85
C ASN A 46 7.54 3.64 -2.02
N ILE A 47 6.81 3.14 -1.02
CA ILE A 47 6.15 1.84 -1.06
C ILE A 47 4.81 1.92 -0.34
N ASN A 48 3.87 1.09 -0.72
CA ASN A 48 2.60 1.01 -0.05
C ASN A 48 2.55 -0.17 0.93
N LEU A 49 1.89 0.04 2.07
CA LEU A 49 1.40 -1.00 2.95
C LEU A 49 -0.09 -1.16 2.67
N VAL A 50 -0.49 -2.37 2.37
CA VAL A 50 -1.90 -2.73 2.21
C VAL A 50 -2.36 -3.41 3.48
N VAL A 51 -3.42 -2.91 4.05
CA VAL A 51 -4.06 -3.45 5.26
C VAL A 51 -5.43 -3.97 4.87
N TYR A 52 -5.67 -5.24 5.10
CA TYR A 52 -6.99 -5.85 4.95
C TYR A 52 -7.61 -6.12 6.32
N SER A 53 -8.86 -5.71 6.50
CA SER A 53 -9.64 -6.01 7.70
C SER A 53 -11.13 -6.05 7.36
N GLU A 54 -11.83 -7.10 7.77
CA GLU A 54 -13.28 -7.23 7.55
C GLU A 54 -14.10 -6.20 8.34
N LYS A 55 -13.50 -5.54 9.33
CA LYS A 55 -14.16 -4.55 10.18
C LYS A 55 -13.30 -3.30 10.30
N LYS A 56 -13.94 -2.19 10.66
CA LYS A 56 -13.23 -0.97 11.07
C LYS A 56 -12.23 -1.31 12.15
N SER A 57 -11.00 -0.87 11.96
CA SER A 57 -9.88 -1.23 12.83
C SER A 57 -8.95 -0.05 13.02
N THR A 58 -8.21 -0.06 14.12
CA THR A 58 -7.14 0.91 14.36
C THR A 58 -5.81 0.29 13.99
N VAL A 59 -5.04 0.97 13.17
CA VAL A 59 -3.69 0.59 12.75
C VAL A 59 -2.68 1.51 13.40
N LYS A 60 -1.72 0.94 14.12
CA LYS A 60 -0.56 1.66 14.68
C LYS A 60 0.69 1.23 13.95
N LEU A 61 1.44 2.20 13.43
CA LEU A 61 2.60 2.01 12.57
C LEU A 61 3.88 2.35 13.33
N ASN A 62 4.82 1.41 13.36
CA ASN A 62 6.16 1.62 13.90
C ASN A 62 7.20 1.04 12.93
N TYR A 63 8.40 1.57 12.98
CA TYR A 63 9.54 1.03 12.25
C TYR A 63 10.80 1.08 13.09
N SER A 64 11.78 0.26 12.72
CA SER A 64 13.13 0.30 13.25
C SER A 64 14.15 0.16 12.12
N SER A 65 15.10 1.07 12.11
CA SER A 65 16.27 1.08 11.24
C SER A 65 17.40 1.85 11.92
N LEU A 66 18.63 1.53 11.61
CA LEU A 66 19.80 2.28 12.09
C LEU A 66 20.08 3.50 11.21
N GLU A 67 19.74 3.43 9.93
CA GLU A 67 20.14 4.41 8.92
C GLU A 67 18.99 5.33 8.47
N PHE A 68 17.74 4.94 8.74
CA PHE A 68 16.56 5.68 8.30
C PHE A 68 15.76 6.18 9.50
N ASP A 69 15.91 7.46 9.82
CA ASP A 69 15.29 8.13 10.98
C ASP A 69 14.05 8.97 10.63
N ARG A 70 13.79 9.21 9.34
CA ARG A 70 12.76 10.13 8.85
C ARG A 70 11.73 9.45 7.94
N ILE A 71 11.34 8.23 8.28
CA ILE A 71 10.25 7.56 7.56
C ILE A 71 8.93 8.20 7.94
N SER A 72 8.13 8.56 6.95
CA SER A 72 6.80 9.10 7.15
C SER A 72 5.73 8.22 6.54
N PHE A 73 4.55 8.23 7.16
CA PHE A 73 3.39 7.49 6.72
C PHE A 73 2.29 8.45 6.27
N ASN A 74 1.60 8.07 5.21
CA ASN A 74 0.45 8.80 4.71
C ASN A 74 -0.68 7.81 4.45
N GLU A 75 -1.90 8.18 4.79
CA GLU A 75 -3.10 7.47 4.37
C GLU A 75 -3.36 7.75 2.89
N VAL A 76 -3.70 6.73 2.12
CA VAL A 76 -4.14 6.92 0.74
C VAL A 76 -5.64 6.74 0.70
N LEU A 77 -6.34 7.81 0.35
CA LEU A 77 -7.79 7.83 0.26
C LEU A 77 -8.23 7.43 -1.15
N ASP A 78 -9.33 6.72 -1.23
CA ASP A 78 -9.94 6.33 -2.48
C ASP A 78 -10.90 7.40 -3.00
N VAL A 79 -10.96 7.53 -4.32
CA VAL A 79 -11.87 8.43 -5.04
C VAL A 79 -12.78 7.63 -5.96
N PRO A 80 -14.02 8.10 -6.20
CA PRO A 80 -14.91 7.46 -7.16
C PRO A 80 -14.47 7.79 -8.59
N VAL A 81 -14.53 6.80 -9.46
CA VAL A 81 -14.42 6.92 -10.91
C VAL A 81 -15.81 6.60 -11.48
N GLU A 82 -16.57 7.63 -11.80
CA GLU A 82 -17.95 7.50 -12.29
C GLU A 82 -18.02 7.08 -13.76
N GLN A 83 -17.03 7.51 -14.55
CA GLN A 83 -16.96 7.22 -15.97
C GLN A 83 -15.50 6.99 -16.37
N ASN A 84 -15.28 6.07 -17.30
CA ASN A 84 -13.98 5.93 -17.92
C ASN A 84 -13.75 7.15 -18.81
N THR A 85 -12.88 8.06 -18.37
CA THR A 85 -12.59 9.30 -19.07
C THR A 85 -11.75 9.03 -20.29
N GLY A 86 -12.36 9.14 -21.44
CA GLY A 86 -11.74 9.35 -22.71
C GLY A 86 -12.46 10.50 -23.39
N LEU A 87 -11.86 11.09 -24.37
CA LEU A 87 -12.41 12.25 -25.10
C LEU A 87 -13.73 11.93 -25.82
N ASP A 88 -14.14 10.67 -25.86
CA ASP A 88 -15.42 10.23 -26.41
C ASP A 88 -15.78 8.79 -25.99
N SER A 89 -16.95 8.31 -26.42
CA SER A 89 -17.44 6.94 -26.19
C SER A 89 -16.54 5.83 -26.73
N ARG A 90 -15.47 6.17 -27.43
CA ARG A 90 -14.51 5.22 -27.99
C ARG A 90 -13.55 4.67 -26.94
N THR A 91 -13.48 5.27 -25.76
CA THR A 91 -12.62 4.79 -24.65
C THR A 91 -13.02 3.39 -24.19
N GLU A 92 -14.32 3.09 -24.13
CA GLU A 92 -14.79 1.77 -23.73
C GLU A 92 -14.92 0.80 -24.93
N LYS A 93 -15.09 1.34 -26.13
CA LYS A 93 -15.23 0.58 -27.35
C LYS A 93 -14.19 1.00 -28.37
N PHE A 94 -13.46 0.05 -28.91
CA PHE A 94 -12.54 0.26 -30.02
C PHE A 94 -13.02 -0.56 -31.23
N ARG A 95 -13.31 0.11 -32.34
CA ARG A 95 -13.84 -0.52 -33.58
C ARG A 95 -15.07 -1.39 -33.34
N GLY A 96 -16.02 -0.91 -32.53
CA GLY A 96 -17.26 -1.64 -32.19
C GLY A 96 -17.14 -2.75 -31.14
N ASN A 97 -15.93 -3.10 -30.75
CA ASN A 97 -15.65 -4.11 -29.71
C ASN A 97 -15.27 -3.45 -28.39
N ILE A 98 -15.26 -4.24 -27.31
CA ILE A 98 -14.74 -3.83 -26.01
C ILE A 98 -13.26 -3.46 -26.18
N ASN A 99 -12.87 -2.27 -25.71
CA ASN A 99 -11.47 -1.85 -25.74
C ASN A 99 -10.64 -2.74 -24.80
N PRO A 100 -9.69 -3.54 -25.34
CA PRO A 100 -8.88 -4.45 -24.52
C PRO A 100 -7.90 -3.73 -23.59
N PHE A 101 -7.66 -2.45 -23.78
CA PHE A 101 -6.77 -1.64 -22.94
C PHE A 101 -7.48 -1.01 -21.74
N VAL A 102 -8.79 -1.15 -21.62
CA VAL A 102 -9.54 -0.74 -20.43
C VAL A 102 -9.39 -1.82 -19.36
N ILE A 103 -8.54 -1.59 -18.38
CA ILE A 103 -8.24 -2.54 -17.29
C ILE A 103 -9.47 -2.72 -16.40
N ARG A 104 -10.19 -1.62 -16.11
CA ARG A 104 -11.38 -1.65 -15.26
C ARG A 104 -12.45 -0.68 -15.78
N ARG A 105 -13.70 -1.13 -15.75
CA ARG A 105 -14.83 -0.29 -16.18
C ARG A 105 -15.46 0.45 -15.01
N ALA A 106 -15.78 1.69 -15.23
CA ALA A 106 -16.56 2.50 -14.31
C ALA A 106 -18.02 1.98 -14.17
N PRO A 107 -18.69 2.19 -13.00
CA PRO A 107 -18.14 2.89 -11.85
C PRO A 107 -17.24 2.02 -10.98
N PHE A 108 -16.22 2.60 -10.38
CA PHE A 108 -15.35 1.95 -9.38
C PHE A 108 -14.69 3.00 -8.48
N ARG A 109 -13.91 2.57 -7.49
CA ARG A 109 -13.09 3.44 -6.66
C ARG A 109 -11.62 3.08 -6.81
N ILE A 110 -10.74 4.07 -6.74
CA ILE A 110 -9.28 3.89 -6.83
C ILE A 110 -8.59 4.73 -5.76
N TYR A 111 -7.50 4.20 -5.17
CA TYR A 111 -6.66 4.93 -4.22
C TYR A 111 -5.78 5.95 -4.94
N GLU A 112 -5.92 7.24 -4.60
CA GLU A 112 -5.22 8.31 -5.31
C GLU A 112 -4.79 9.47 -4.42
N ILE A 113 -5.57 9.85 -3.41
CA ILE A 113 -5.29 11.02 -2.60
C ILE A 113 -4.41 10.67 -1.41
N ILE A 114 -3.25 11.33 -1.29
CA ILE A 114 -2.33 11.17 -0.17
C ILE A 114 -2.65 12.19 0.92
N LYS A 115 -2.93 11.69 2.12
CA LYS A 115 -3.21 12.45 3.33
C LYS A 115 -2.18 12.15 4.41
N PRO A 116 -1.43 13.12 4.93
CA PRO A 116 -0.49 12.90 6.03
C PRO A 116 -1.16 12.31 7.27
N ILE A 117 -0.47 11.40 7.95
CA ILE A 117 -0.94 10.77 9.19
C ILE A 117 -0.25 11.43 10.39
N SER A 118 -1.04 11.82 11.39
CA SER A 118 -0.54 12.24 12.69
C SER A 118 -0.35 11.04 13.60
N ASN A 119 0.73 11.04 14.41
CA ASN A 119 0.99 10.04 15.45
C ASN A 119 1.08 8.58 14.96
N ASN A 120 1.31 8.35 13.67
CA ASN A 120 1.42 7.01 13.07
C ASN A 120 0.23 6.09 13.39
N VAL A 121 -0.96 6.65 13.49
CA VAL A 121 -2.21 5.93 13.76
C VAL A 121 -3.23 6.29 12.70
N ILE A 122 -3.88 5.27 12.14
CA ILE A 122 -5.03 5.44 11.24
C ILE A 122 -6.19 4.57 11.71
N ASN A 123 -7.40 5.00 11.37
CA ASN A 123 -8.59 4.19 11.49
C ASN A 123 -8.98 3.71 10.09
N THR A 124 -8.89 2.43 9.87
CA THR A 124 -9.23 1.81 8.59
C THR A 124 -10.73 1.62 8.48
N ASN A 125 -11.24 1.69 7.27
CA ASN A 125 -12.57 1.17 6.95
C ASN A 125 -12.55 -0.36 6.85
N SER A 126 -13.68 -0.98 6.62
CA SER A 126 -13.75 -2.40 6.23
C SER A 126 -13.09 -2.58 4.85
N ASN A 127 -12.59 -3.78 4.60
CA ASN A 127 -11.86 -4.20 3.42
C ASN A 127 -10.42 -3.64 3.37
N PHE A 128 -9.98 -3.10 2.25
CA PHE A 128 -8.61 -2.62 2.09
C PHE A 128 -8.44 -1.17 2.57
N SER A 129 -7.27 -0.91 3.11
CA SER A 129 -6.77 0.44 3.37
C SER A 129 -5.33 0.51 2.88
N LEU A 130 -4.97 1.60 2.23
CA LEU A 130 -3.66 1.79 1.65
C LEU A 130 -2.89 2.86 2.41
N ILE A 131 -1.63 2.58 2.76
CA ILE A 131 -0.77 3.48 3.50
C ILE A 131 0.51 3.65 2.69
N ASN A 132 0.77 4.85 2.22
CA ASN A 132 2.01 5.18 1.56
C ASN A 132 3.11 5.43 2.60
N VAL A 133 4.26 4.79 2.42
CA VAL A 133 5.46 4.93 3.23
C VAL A 133 6.50 5.67 2.42
N LYS A 134 6.95 6.83 2.90
CA LYS A 134 8.01 7.64 2.30
C LYS A 134 9.30 7.47 3.08
N ILE A 135 10.36 7.10 2.39
CA ILE A 135 11.68 6.80 2.95
C ILE A 135 12.71 7.71 2.26
N PRO A 136 13.14 8.80 2.88
CA PRO A 136 14.21 9.64 2.35
C PRO A 136 15.53 8.87 2.31
N ILE A 137 16.18 8.86 1.15
CA ILE A 137 17.48 8.24 0.93
C ILE A 137 18.52 9.36 0.86
N HIS A 138 19.24 9.56 1.94
CA HIS A 138 20.19 10.68 2.05
C HIS A 138 21.37 10.51 1.08
N LYS A 139 21.88 11.64 0.57
CA LYS A 139 23.04 11.68 -0.33
C LYS A 139 24.31 11.06 0.29
N ASN A 140 24.45 11.16 1.61
CA ASN A 140 25.61 10.67 2.35
C ASN A 140 25.52 9.19 2.75
N LEU A 141 24.38 8.53 2.46
CA LEU A 141 24.24 7.10 2.72
C LEU A 141 25.21 6.32 1.84
N LYS A 142 25.87 5.30 2.36
CA LYS A 142 26.74 4.45 1.56
C LYS A 142 25.92 3.63 0.56
N SER A 143 26.51 3.29 -0.58
CA SER A 143 25.92 2.32 -1.51
C SER A 143 26.06 0.93 -0.89
N ASP A 144 24.96 0.38 -0.41
CA ASP A 144 24.91 -0.91 0.28
C ASP A 144 23.46 -1.42 0.38
N LYS A 145 23.30 -2.58 0.99
CA LYS A 145 22.01 -3.21 1.28
C LYS A 145 21.56 -2.86 2.69
N TYR A 146 20.37 -2.33 2.79
CA TYR A 146 19.78 -1.89 4.04
C TYR A 146 18.49 -2.65 4.34
N GLN A 147 18.15 -2.74 5.63
CA GLN A 147 16.91 -3.36 6.08
C GLN A 147 16.13 -2.43 7.00
N ILE A 148 14.85 -2.29 6.71
CA ILE A 148 13.89 -1.60 7.57
C ILE A 148 12.85 -2.62 8.03
N ASN A 149 12.65 -2.70 9.33
CA ASN A 149 11.65 -3.56 9.92
C ASN A 149 10.45 -2.72 10.33
N PHE A 150 9.27 -3.07 9.85
CA PHE A 150 8.02 -2.46 10.24
C PHE A 150 7.29 -3.36 11.23
N THR A 151 6.79 -2.77 12.30
CA THR A 151 5.88 -3.41 13.25
C THR A 151 4.55 -2.71 13.19
N ILE A 152 3.54 -3.41 12.74
CA ILE A 152 2.20 -2.87 12.56
C ILE A 152 1.26 -3.60 13.51
N LYS A 153 0.54 -2.82 14.32
CA LYS A 153 -0.52 -3.35 15.16
C LYS A 153 -1.86 -3.01 14.52
N LEU A 154 -2.63 -4.05 14.23
CA LEU A 154 -4.00 -3.96 13.75
C LEU A 154 -4.91 -4.46 14.87
N ASN A 155 -5.52 -3.53 15.59
CA ASN A 155 -6.15 -3.80 16.88
C ASN A 155 -5.13 -4.49 17.84
N ASP A 156 -5.41 -5.73 18.25
CA ASP A 156 -4.54 -6.51 19.16
C ASP A 156 -3.53 -7.40 18.44
N MET A 157 -3.67 -7.54 17.11
CA MET A 157 -2.74 -8.37 16.32
C MET A 157 -1.52 -7.59 15.88
N LYS A 158 -0.36 -8.25 15.94
CA LYS A 158 0.92 -7.70 15.55
C LYS A 158 1.42 -8.38 14.28
N PHE A 159 1.80 -7.56 13.29
CA PHE A 159 2.40 -7.97 12.04
C PHE A 159 3.81 -7.40 11.92
N ASN A 160 4.76 -8.23 11.48
CA ASN A 160 6.12 -7.81 11.21
C ASN A 160 6.37 -7.91 9.71
N LEU A 161 6.84 -6.82 9.13
CA LEU A 161 7.18 -6.71 7.71
C LEU A 161 8.63 -6.28 7.58
N LYS A 162 9.27 -6.68 6.50
CA LYS A 162 10.68 -6.41 6.23
C LYS A 162 10.87 -5.83 4.84
N LEU A 163 11.38 -4.61 4.76
CA LEU A 163 11.81 -4.00 3.50
C LEU A 163 13.33 -4.07 3.40
N LYS A 164 13.82 -4.56 2.28
CA LYS A 164 15.23 -4.59 1.91
C LYS A 164 15.47 -3.61 0.79
N LEU A 165 16.33 -2.63 1.01
CA LEU A 165 16.70 -1.62 0.02
C LEU A 165 18.15 -1.81 -0.40
N ASN A 166 18.38 -1.94 -1.69
CA ASN A 166 19.70 -1.88 -2.29
C ASN A 166 19.90 -0.44 -2.81
N VAL A 167 20.79 0.29 -2.15
CA VAL A 167 21.02 1.73 -2.44
C VAL A 167 22.20 1.86 -3.38
N HIS A 168 21.98 2.51 -4.51
CA HIS A 168 22.99 2.75 -5.55
C HIS A 168 23.43 4.21 -5.59
N ASP A 169 24.71 4.41 -5.95
CA ASP A 169 25.21 5.70 -6.36
C ASP A 169 24.93 5.85 -7.85
N VAL A 170 24.09 6.81 -8.19
CA VAL A 170 23.79 7.12 -9.59
C VAL A 170 24.46 8.45 -9.90
N ASN A 171 25.50 8.41 -10.68
CA ASN A 171 26.25 9.57 -11.19
C ASN A 171 25.49 10.24 -12.35
#